data_1613f5bc701f0730388f592f37478587
#
_entry.id   1613f5bc701f0730388f592f37478587
#
_cell.length_a   1.000
_cell.length_b   1.000
_cell.length_c   1.000
_cell.angle_alpha   90.00
_cell.angle_beta   90.00
_cell.angle_gamma   90.00
#
_symmetry.space_group_name_H-M   'P 1'
#
loop_
_entity.id
_entity.type
_entity.pdbx_description
1 polymer ?
#
loop_
_entity_poly.entity_id
_entity_poly.type
_entity_poly.pdbx_seq_one_letter_code
_entity_poly.pdbx_strand_id
1 'polypeptide(L)'
;KGAVVKLADKVGSTAALLKYSISDSSDTFIVATESGILHEMQKACPEKTFIPAPPSDSTCACNECSYMKLVTMQKLYDCLKNEAPEIHVDAQVAEKAIVSINRMLEISEKLGL
;
A
#
# COMPACT_ATOMS: atom_id res chain seq x y z
N LYS A 1 7.81 -9.85 -11.27
CA LYS A 1 8.08 -9.66 -9.81
C LYS A 1 9.46 -10.24 -9.41
N GLY A 2 9.86 -11.45 -9.82
CA GLY A 2 11.12 -12.06 -9.40
C GLY A 2 12.39 -11.33 -9.86
N ALA A 3 12.37 -10.70 -11.02
CA ALA A 3 13.53 -9.95 -11.53
C ALA A 3 13.78 -8.66 -10.72
N VAL A 4 12.71 -7.93 -10.37
CA VAL A 4 12.82 -6.69 -9.56
C VAL A 4 13.37 -7.00 -8.17
N VAL A 5 12.85 -8.06 -7.53
CA VAL A 5 13.32 -8.48 -6.18
C VAL A 5 14.81 -8.83 -6.17
N LYS A 6 15.34 -9.38 -7.27
CA LYS A 6 16.77 -9.71 -7.38
C LYS A 6 17.69 -8.50 -7.53
N LEU A 7 17.14 -7.37 -7.97
CA LEU A 7 17.89 -6.13 -8.18
C LEU A 7 17.71 -5.14 -7.02
N ALA A 8 16.75 -5.41 -6.14
CA ALA A 8 16.39 -4.49 -5.06
C ALA A 8 17.36 -4.61 -3.87
N ASP A 9 17.86 -3.48 -3.40
CA ASP A 9 18.66 -3.38 -2.17
C ASP A 9 17.81 -3.64 -0.93
N LYS A 10 16.52 -3.26 -0.97
CA LYS A 10 15.57 -3.49 0.12
C LYS A 10 14.22 -3.98 -0.41
N VAL A 11 13.71 -5.03 0.22
CA VAL A 11 12.37 -5.57 -0.02
C VAL A 11 11.64 -5.63 1.32
N GLY A 12 10.36 -5.19 1.33
CA GLY A 12 9.57 -5.19 2.56
C GLY A 12 8.16 -4.64 2.36
N SER A 13 7.43 -4.50 3.46
CA SER A 13 6.15 -3.80 3.47
C SER A 13 6.34 -2.31 3.20
N THR A 14 5.26 -1.59 2.85
CA THR A 14 5.30 -0.13 2.67
C THR A 14 5.85 0.59 3.89
N ALA A 15 5.45 0.18 5.09
CA ALA A 15 5.97 0.73 6.34
C ALA A 15 7.48 0.46 6.52
N ALA A 16 7.94 -0.75 6.16
CA ALA A 16 9.36 -1.10 6.23
C ALA A 16 10.20 -0.31 5.21
N LEU A 17 9.66 -0.05 4.01
CA LEU A 17 10.33 0.75 2.99
C LEU A 17 10.41 2.22 3.39
N LEU A 18 9.34 2.78 3.96
CA LEU A 18 9.35 4.15 4.51
C LEU A 18 10.38 4.27 5.63
N LYS A 19 10.39 3.36 6.60
CA LYS A 19 11.37 3.35 7.69
C LYS A 19 12.80 3.22 7.17
N TYR A 20 13.03 2.39 6.15
CA TYR A 20 14.33 2.23 5.52
C TYR A 20 14.78 3.54 4.86
N SER A 21 13.91 4.23 4.10
CA SER A 21 14.26 5.49 3.46
C SER A 21 14.64 6.61 4.45
N ILE A 22 14.11 6.58 5.67
CA ILE A 22 14.47 7.51 6.74
C ILE A 22 15.84 7.19 7.31
N SER A 23 16.15 5.91 7.54
CA SER A 23 17.36 5.47 8.25
C SER A 23 18.59 5.30 7.36
N ASP A 24 18.41 5.08 6.07
CA ASP A 24 19.50 4.90 5.11
C ASP A 24 20.16 6.24 4.74
N SER A 25 21.45 6.23 4.49
CA SER A 25 22.22 7.44 4.17
C SER A 25 22.14 7.88 2.72
N SER A 26 21.48 7.12 1.86
CA SER A 26 21.32 7.45 0.44
C SER A 26 20.40 8.66 0.25
N ASP A 27 20.73 9.51 -0.72
CA ASP A 27 19.95 10.70 -1.07
C ASP A 27 18.91 10.44 -2.15
N THR A 28 19.04 9.31 -2.87
CA THR A 28 18.16 8.98 -4.00
C THR A 28 17.68 7.52 -3.91
N PHE A 29 16.38 7.32 -4.06
CA PHE A 29 15.74 6.01 -4.03
C PHE A 29 14.90 5.77 -5.27
N ILE A 30 15.07 4.63 -5.91
CA ILE A 30 14.17 4.12 -6.94
C ILE A 30 13.14 3.21 -6.26
N VAL A 31 11.88 3.61 -6.29
CA VAL A 31 10.80 2.96 -5.52
C VAL A 31 9.89 2.16 -6.44
N ALA A 32 9.90 0.83 -6.31
CA ALA A 32 9.13 -0.10 -7.14
C ALA A 32 7.90 -0.64 -6.37
N THR A 33 6.98 0.24 -6.02
CA THR A 33 5.69 -0.09 -5.38
C THR A 33 4.62 0.89 -5.83
N GLU A 34 3.43 0.84 -5.23
CA GLU A 34 2.35 1.79 -5.53
C GLU A 34 2.80 3.23 -5.25
N SER A 35 2.53 4.14 -6.19
CA SER A 35 3.09 5.50 -6.20
C SER A 35 2.66 6.39 -5.02
N GLY A 36 1.55 6.08 -4.37
CA GLY A 36 1.06 6.85 -3.21
C GLY A 36 2.03 6.93 -2.06
N ILE A 37 2.91 5.94 -1.88
CA ILE A 37 3.93 5.97 -0.83
C ILE A 37 5.01 7.04 -1.06
N LEU A 38 5.24 7.45 -2.31
CA LEU A 38 6.24 8.47 -2.64
C LEU A 38 5.93 9.80 -1.94
N HIS A 39 4.64 10.14 -1.82
CA HIS A 39 4.20 11.32 -1.08
C HIS A 39 4.60 11.24 0.41
N GLU A 40 4.37 10.10 1.05
CA GLU A 40 4.72 9.89 2.45
C GLU A 40 6.25 9.87 2.66
N MET A 41 7.00 9.27 1.72
CA MET A 41 8.46 9.29 1.76
C MET A 41 9.01 10.70 1.59
N GLN A 42 8.51 11.47 0.63
CA GLN A 42 8.92 12.85 0.40
C GLN A 42 8.58 13.77 1.58
N LYS A 43 7.44 13.53 2.23
CA LYS A 43 7.03 14.27 3.43
C LYS A 43 7.93 13.95 4.64
N ALA A 44 8.34 12.68 4.77
CA ALA A 44 9.21 12.24 5.87
C ALA A 44 10.68 12.67 5.68
N CYS A 45 11.15 12.73 4.42
CA CYS A 45 12.53 13.07 4.05
C CYS A 45 12.51 14.06 2.88
N PRO A 46 12.19 15.34 3.12
CA PRO A 46 12.06 16.35 2.07
C PRO A 46 13.37 16.63 1.33
N GLU A 47 14.49 16.34 1.94
CA GLU A 47 15.84 16.49 1.37
C GLU A 47 16.25 15.36 0.40
N LYS A 48 15.51 14.24 0.38
CA LYS A 48 15.80 13.07 -0.45
C LYS A 48 14.99 13.06 -1.73
N THR A 49 15.49 12.36 -2.74
CA THR A 49 14.83 12.21 -4.03
C THR A 49 14.24 10.82 -4.17
N PHE A 50 12.93 10.74 -4.45
CA PHE A 50 12.21 9.49 -4.66
C PHE A 50 11.72 9.38 -6.09
N ILE A 51 12.22 8.39 -6.82
CA ILE A 51 11.92 8.16 -8.24
C ILE A 51 11.04 6.91 -8.35
N PRO A 52 9.83 6.99 -8.91
CA PRO A 52 9.05 5.79 -9.18
C PRO A 52 9.76 4.92 -10.21
N ALA A 53 9.85 3.62 -9.97
CA ALA A 53 10.38 2.71 -10.98
C ALA A 53 9.53 2.80 -12.25
N PRO A 54 10.15 2.86 -13.45
CA PRO A 54 9.39 2.95 -14.68
C PRO A 54 8.52 1.71 -14.88
N PRO A 55 7.33 1.85 -15.50
CA PRO A 55 6.51 0.72 -15.89
C PRO A 55 7.25 -0.15 -16.93
N SER A 56 6.92 -1.43 -16.96
CA SER A 56 7.53 -2.37 -17.92
C SER A 56 7.12 -2.10 -19.38
N ASP A 57 5.99 -1.42 -19.58
CA ASP A 57 5.50 -0.96 -20.88
C ASP A 57 4.63 0.28 -20.72
N SER A 58 4.37 0.97 -21.82
CA SER A 58 3.58 2.21 -21.84
C SER A 58 2.07 2.00 -21.63
N THR A 59 1.62 0.76 -21.58
CA THR A 59 0.20 0.41 -21.43
C THR A 59 -0.17 0.13 -19.95
N CYS A 60 0.83 -0.09 -19.11
CA CYS A 60 0.65 -0.41 -17.70
C CYS A 60 1.05 0.77 -16.81
N ALA A 61 0.09 1.38 -16.16
CA ALA A 61 0.36 2.26 -15.01
C ALA A 61 0.78 1.42 -13.80
N CYS A 62 1.91 0.68 -13.93
CA CYS A 62 2.30 -0.40 -13.02
C CYS A 62 2.60 0.07 -11.59
N ASN A 63 2.72 1.37 -11.39
CA ASN A 63 2.93 1.99 -10.08
C ASN A 63 1.64 2.56 -9.48
N GLU A 64 0.51 2.43 -10.17
CA GLU A 64 -0.79 2.86 -9.67
C GLU A 64 -1.77 1.70 -9.63
N CYS A 65 -2.40 1.50 -8.50
CA CYS A 65 -3.49 0.55 -8.37
C CYS A 65 -4.79 1.18 -8.86
N SER A 66 -5.29 0.75 -10.01
CA SER A 66 -6.53 1.26 -10.60
C SER A 66 -7.73 1.13 -9.67
N TYR A 67 -7.77 0.08 -8.84
CA TYR A 67 -8.83 -0.11 -7.85
C TYR A 67 -8.77 0.92 -6.72
N MET A 68 -7.58 1.28 -6.24
CA MET A 68 -7.41 2.35 -5.24
C MET A 68 -7.81 3.70 -5.80
N LYS A 69 -7.59 3.95 -7.10
CA LYS A 69 -7.99 5.19 -7.78
C LYS A 69 -9.51 5.30 -8.02
N LEU A 70 -10.29 4.24 -7.79
CA LEU A 70 -11.77 4.33 -7.81
C LEU A 70 -12.32 5.13 -6.63
N VAL A 71 -11.57 5.24 -5.54
CA VAL A 71 -11.94 6.07 -4.39
C VAL A 71 -11.48 7.50 -4.65
N THR A 72 -12.44 8.43 -4.73
CA THR A 72 -12.17 9.87 -4.90
C THR A 72 -12.59 10.65 -3.66
N MET A 73 -12.06 11.85 -3.48
CA MET A 73 -12.47 12.73 -2.37
C MET A 73 -13.99 13.02 -2.39
N GLN A 74 -14.57 13.18 -3.56
CA GLN A 74 -16.02 13.37 -3.69
C GLN A 74 -16.80 12.13 -3.21
N LYS A 75 -16.41 10.93 -3.63
CA LYS A 75 -17.05 9.69 -3.16
C LYS A 75 -16.91 9.50 -1.66
N LEU A 76 -15.76 9.84 -1.09
CA LEU A 76 -15.54 9.77 0.34
C LEU A 76 -16.46 10.78 1.08
N TYR A 77 -16.53 12.01 0.61
CA TYR A 77 -17.42 13.03 1.16
C TYR A 77 -18.90 12.60 1.09
N ASP A 78 -19.33 12.10 -0.06
CA ASP A 78 -20.72 11.66 -0.26
C ASP A 78 -21.06 10.46 0.62
N CYS A 79 -20.13 9.52 0.77
CA CYS A 79 -20.29 8.37 1.66
C CYS A 79 -20.46 8.82 3.12
N LEU A 80 -19.61 9.71 3.61
CA LEU A 80 -19.68 10.22 4.98
C LEU A 80 -20.94 11.06 5.22
N LYS A 81 -21.34 11.87 4.24
CA LYS A 81 -22.52 12.74 4.35
C LYS A 81 -23.82 11.96 4.34
N ASN A 82 -23.92 10.92 3.51
CA ASN A 82 -25.15 10.19 3.24
C ASN A 82 -25.20 8.81 3.93
N GLU A 83 -24.10 8.41 4.58
CA GLU A 83 -23.92 7.06 5.17
C GLU A 83 -24.21 5.95 4.15
N ALA A 84 -23.81 6.17 2.89
CA ALA A 84 -24.10 5.30 1.76
C ALA A 84 -22.91 5.25 0.77
N PRO A 85 -22.72 4.14 0.03
CA PRO A 85 -23.52 2.90 0.09
C PRO A 85 -23.16 2.05 1.31
N GLU A 86 -24.15 1.39 1.88
CA GLU A 86 -23.93 0.33 2.86
C GLU A 86 -23.45 -0.95 2.17
N ILE A 87 -22.41 -1.56 2.70
CA ILE A 87 -21.88 -2.82 2.15
C ILE A 87 -22.49 -4.01 2.88
N HIS A 88 -23.22 -4.82 2.12
CA HIS A 88 -23.80 -6.06 2.62
C HIS A 88 -22.96 -7.24 2.13
N VAL A 89 -22.58 -8.10 3.06
CA VAL A 89 -21.90 -9.36 2.77
C VAL A 89 -22.86 -10.50 3.06
N ASP A 90 -22.95 -11.47 2.15
CA ASP A 90 -23.76 -12.67 2.38
C ASP A 90 -23.37 -13.34 3.70
N ALA A 91 -24.37 -13.74 4.49
CA ALA A 91 -24.15 -14.27 5.85
C ALA A 91 -23.26 -15.51 5.87
N GLN A 92 -23.40 -16.43 4.90
CA GLN A 92 -22.56 -17.63 4.83
C GLN A 92 -21.11 -17.30 4.46
N VAL A 93 -20.92 -16.29 3.62
CA VAL A 93 -19.58 -15.79 3.27
C VAL A 93 -18.94 -15.10 4.48
N ALA A 94 -19.69 -14.26 5.19
CA ALA A 94 -19.23 -13.58 6.38
C ALA A 94 -18.83 -14.56 7.49
N GLU A 95 -19.63 -15.59 7.76
CA GLU A 95 -19.35 -16.64 8.75
C GLU A 95 -18.04 -17.38 8.44
N LYS A 96 -17.81 -17.74 7.17
CA LYS A 96 -16.56 -18.39 6.76
C LYS A 96 -15.35 -17.44 6.81
N ALA A 97 -15.53 -16.20 6.40
CA ALA A 97 -14.46 -15.19 6.38
C ALA A 97 -13.98 -14.82 7.79
N ILE A 98 -14.90 -14.70 8.77
CA ILE A 98 -14.55 -14.31 10.15
C ILE A 98 -13.60 -15.31 10.82
N VAL A 99 -13.65 -16.59 10.45
CA VAL A 99 -12.74 -17.62 10.96
C VAL A 99 -11.28 -17.27 10.62
N SER A 100 -11.03 -16.88 9.36
CA SER A 100 -9.69 -16.48 8.91
C SER A 100 -9.22 -15.19 9.57
N ILE A 101 -10.12 -14.23 9.74
CA ILE A 101 -9.83 -12.94 10.39
C ILE A 101 -9.47 -13.17 11.85
N ASN A 102 -10.27 -13.93 12.59
CA ASN A 102 -10.01 -14.24 13.99
C ASN A 102 -8.67 -14.98 14.15
N ARG A 103 -8.37 -15.91 13.24
CA ARG A 103 -7.09 -16.62 13.25
C ARG A 103 -5.90 -15.69 13.01
N MET A 104 -6.04 -14.73 12.11
CA MET A 104 -5.03 -13.70 11.87
C MET A 104 -4.79 -12.86 13.13
N LEU A 105 -5.87 -12.40 13.80
CA LEU A 105 -5.78 -11.60 15.02
C LEU A 105 -5.09 -12.37 16.16
N GLU A 106 -5.47 -13.63 16.39
CA GLU A 106 -4.83 -14.51 17.38
C GLU A 106 -3.31 -14.67 17.13
N ILE A 107 -2.91 -14.82 15.85
CA ILE A 107 -1.49 -14.96 15.50
C ILE A 107 -0.77 -13.64 15.71
N SER A 108 -1.36 -12.52 15.31
CA SER A 108 -0.78 -11.18 15.51
C SER A 108 -0.57 -10.90 17.00
N GLU A 109 -1.55 -11.18 17.83
CA GLU A 109 -1.45 -11.02 19.29
C GLU A 109 -0.31 -11.86 19.88
N LYS A 110 -0.19 -13.14 19.46
CA LYS A 110 0.89 -14.04 19.91
C LYS A 110 2.27 -13.58 19.49
N LEU A 111 2.38 -12.87 18.35
CA LEU A 111 3.64 -12.34 17.83
C LEU A 111 3.94 -10.92 18.31
N GLY A 112 3.03 -10.28 19.03
CA GLY A 112 3.17 -8.89 19.49
C GLY A 112 3.13 -7.87 18.35
N LEU A 113 2.36 -8.14 17.27
CA LEU A 113 2.21 -7.30 16.09
C LEU A 113 0.98 -6.39 16.20
#